data_1516dbe570cace43b5d7a377acc52342
#
_entry.id   1516dbe570cace43b5d7a377acc52342
#
_cell.length_a   1.000
_cell.length_b   1.000
_cell.length_c   1.000
_cell.angle_alpha   90.00
_cell.angle_beta   90.00
_cell.angle_gamma   90.00
#
_symmetry.space_group_name_H-M   'P 1'
#
loop_
_entity.id
_entity.type
_entity.pdbx_description
1 polymer ?
#
loop_
_entity_poly.entity_id
_entity_poly.type
_entity_poly.pdbx_seq_one_letter_code
_entity_poly.pdbx_strand_id
1 'polypeptide(L)'
;MAANGGPALDRERREEMATAFQAGGEHYDRVRPGYPAEALDWLIAEAATPVHEVLDVGAGTGKFTQLLVDRGWAVSAVDPSADMLGQLTLKFPNVHTLVGPAEALDLAMHSLDLVTVAQAWHWLDPLAASTEISRVLRPGGLLGLVWNQLDVSVPWVHRLARIMHAGDVHKPDFRPVVGPEFAGLEAHESRWTQDLTPEDLLELVKSRSYYLKASETIRVKVLGNLTWYLYEHLGHHAGETIQLPYFTQTWRAHTQIA
;
A
#
# COMPACT_ATOMS: atom_id res chain seq x y z
N MET A 1 -8.07 4.70 -18.80
CA MET A 1 -7.37 4.54 -17.52
C MET A 1 -8.19 5.23 -16.47
N ALA A 2 -8.38 4.62 -15.30
CA ALA A 2 -9.11 5.25 -14.21
C ALA A 2 -8.38 6.51 -13.74
N ALA A 3 -9.13 7.52 -13.31
CA ALA A 3 -8.59 8.78 -12.79
C ALA A 3 -7.65 8.58 -11.58
N ASN A 4 -7.69 7.42 -10.94
CA ASN A 4 -6.95 7.06 -9.73
C ASN A 4 -5.59 6.41 -9.98
N GLY A 5 -5.08 6.40 -11.24
CA GLY A 5 -3.78 5.80 -11.59
C GLY A 5 -3.74 4.27 -11.65
N GLY A 6 -4.76 3.60 -11.15
CA GLY A 6 -4.94 2.15 -11.25
C GLY A 6 -5.68 1.72 -12.53
N PRO A 7 -5.83 0.42 -12.77
CA PRO A 7 -6.69 -0.07 -13.83
C PRO A 7 -8.12 0.42 -13.61
N ALA A 8 -8.82 0.80 -14.69
CA ALA A 8 -10.26 1.12 -14.63
C ALA A 8 -11.03 -0.18 -14.33
N LEU A 9 -11.22 -0.47 -13.05
CA LEU A 9 -11.92 -1.65 -12.59
C LEU A 9 -13.36 -1.26 -12.25
N ASP A 10 -14.33 -2.04 -12.75
CA ASP A 10 -15.70 -1.98 -12.28
C ASP A 10 -15.80 -2.56 -10.83
N ARG A 11 -16.96 -2.37 -10.20
CA ARG A 11 -17.19 -2.82 -8.82
C ARG A 11 -16.97 -4.33 -8.65
N GLU A 12 -17.45 -5.13 -9.58
CA GLU A 12 -17.34 -6.59 -9.53
C GLU A 12 -15.88 -7.06 -9.59
N ARG A 13 -15.08 -6.45 -10.45
CA ARG A 13 -13.64 -6.70 -10.55
C ARG A 13 -12.84 -6.24 -9.33
N ARG A 14 -13.26 -5.16 -8.66
CA ARG A 14 -12.64 -4.73 -7.40
C ARG A 14 -12.88 -5.76 -6.30
N GLU A 15 -14.12 -6.25 -6.17
CA GLU A 15 -14.51 -7.31 -5.21
C GLU A 15 -13.78 -8.63 -5.49
N GLU A 16 -13.65 -9.05 -6.74
CA GLU A 16 -12.87 -10.22 -7.14
C GLU A 16 -11.38 -10.11 -6.78
N MET A 17 -10.81 -8.92 -6.91
CA MET A 17 -9.39 -8.70 -6.59
C MET A 17 -9.16 -8.63 -5.09
N ALA A 18 -10.05 -8.01 -4.33
CA ALA A 18 -10.02 -8.06 -2.87
C ALA A 18 -10.06 -9.51 -2.36
N THR A 19 -10.92 -10.35 -2.96
CA THR A 19 -11.03 -11.78 -2.63
C THR A 19 -9.76 -12.58 -2.97
N ALA A 20 -9.04 -12.23 -4.04
CA ALA A 20 -7.81 -12.93 -4.44
C ALA A 20 -6.66 -12.75 -3.41
N PHE A 21 -6.69 -11.72 -2.59
CA PHE A 21 -5.72 -11.47 -1.52
C PHE A 21 -6.08 -12.15 -0.18
N GLN A 22 -7.27 -12.73 -0.06
CA GLN A 22 -7.74 -13.37 1.17
C GLN A 22 -7.00 -14.67 1.53
N ALA A 23 -6.41 -15.37 0.55
CA ALA A 23 -5.71 -16.63 0.77
C ALA A 23 -4.18 -16.40 0.76
N GLY A 24 -3.51 -16.33 1.91
CA GLY A 24 -2.05 -16.35 1.98
C GLY A 24 -1.37 -15.24 2.79
N GLY A 25 -2.01 -14.73 3.84
CA GLY A 25 -1.55 -13.59 4.62
C GLY A 25 -0.11 -13.69 5.16
N GLU A 26 0.32 -14.84 5.70
CA GLU A 26 1.70 -15.01 6.23
C GLU A 26 2.77 -14.91 5.13
N HIS A 27 2.53 -15.59 4.01
CA HIS A 27 3.47 -15.57 2.88
C HIS A 27 3.55 -14.18 2.24
N TYR A 28 2.40 -13.54 2.05
CA TYR A 28 2.28 -12.18 1.57
C TYR A 28 3.08 -11.21 2.44
N ASP A 29 2.93 -11.31 3.74
CA ASP A 29 3.57 -10.41 4.69
C ASP A 29 5.10 -10.51 4.70
N ARG A 30 5.67 -11.70 4.59
CA ARG A 30 7.12 -11.90 4.65
C ARG A 30 7.89 -11.16 3.56
N VAL A 31 7.37 -11.16 2.33
CA VAL A 31 8.12 -10.68 1.16
C VAL A 31 7.68 -9.30 0.66
N ARG A 32 6.47 -8.85 1.02
CA ARG A 32 6.03 -7.51 0.62
C ARG A 32 6.83 -6.42 1.33
N PRO A 33 7.18 -5.34 0.61
CA PRO A 33 7.96 -4.26 1.19
C PRO A 33 7.22 -3.60 2.37
N GLY A 34 7.98 -3.17 3.37
CA GLY A 34 7.54 -2.17 4.34
C GLY A 34 7.50 -0.77 3.71
N TYR A 35 7.58 0.26 4.54
CA TYR A 35 7.62 1.64 4.09
C TYR A 35 8.73 2.39 4.81
N PRO A 36 9.38 3.37 4.17
CA PRO A 36 10.39 4.20 4.80
C PRO A 36 9.72 5.11 5.86
N ALA A 37 10.36 5.27 7.03
CA ALA A 37 9.87 6.15 8.08
C ALA A 37 9.71 7.60 7.60
N GLU A 38 10.56 8.03 6.67
CA GLU A 38 10.49 9.34 6.01
C GLU A 38 9.11 9.65 5.40
N ALA A 39 8.42 8.63 4.85
CA ALA A 39 7.08 8.82 4.28
C ALA A 39 6.09 9.30 5.35
N LEU A 40 6.11 8.68 6.54
CA LEU A 40 5.26 9.08 7.65
C LEU A 40 5.71 10.42 8.25
N ASP A 41 7.02 10.64 8.40
CA ASP A 41 7.57 11.90 8.91
C ASP A 41 7.12 13.10 8.07
N TRP A 42 7.18 12.94 6.75
CA TRP A 42 6.73 13.98 5.85
C TRP A 42 5.21 14.19 5.91
N LEU A 43 4.41 13.13 6.01
CA LEU A 43 2.96 13.22 6.15
C LEU A 43 2.56 14.13 7.31
N ILE A 44 3.21 13.98 8.46
CA ILE A 44 2.82 14.68 9.70
C ILE A 44 3.56 16.00 9.91
N ALA A 45 4.52 16.35 9.07
CA ALA A 45 5.33 17.57 9.21
C ALA A 45 4.50 18.87 9.24
N GLU A 46 3.33 18.86 8.57
CA GLU A 46 2.40 19.99 8.52
C GLU A 46 1.13 19.78 9.35
N ALA A 47 1.16 18.81 10.29
CA ALA A 47 0.03 18.60 11.19
C ALA A 47 -0.17 19.83 12.09
N ALA A 48 -1.38 20.40 12.06
CA ALA A 48 -1.70 21.59 12.84
C ALA A 48 -1.69 21.34 14.36
N THR A 49 -1.93 20.09 14.76
CA THR A 49 -1.94 19.61 16.15
C THR A 49 -1.15 18.31 16.26
N PRO A 50 -0.66 17.94 17.44
CA PRO A 50 -0.03 16.64 17.66
C PRO A 50 -0.96 15.51 17.24
N VAL A 51 -0.41 14.53 16.50
CA VAL A 51 -1.13 13.33 16.04
C VAL A 51 -1.13 12.30 17.16
N HIS A 52 -2.30 11.76 17.49
CA HIS A 52 -2.49 10.74 18.52
C HIS A 52 -3.46 9.62 18.08
N GLU A 53 -4.60 9.99 17.50
CA GLU A 53 -5.64 9.07 17.06
C GLU A 53 -5.55 8.88 15.55
N VAL A 54 -5.24 7.66 15.11
CA VAL A 54 -4.97 7.41 13.69
C VAL A 54 -5.72 6.19 13.16
N LEU A 55 -6.07 6.23 11.88
CA LEU A 55 -6.69 5.12 11.15
C LEU A 55 -5.84 4.72 9.96
N ASP A 56 -5.56 3.43 9.82
CA ASP A 56 -4.99 2.83 8.60
C ASP A 56 -6.10 2.17 7.80
N VAL A 57 -6.38 2.68 6.60
CA VAL A 57 -7.45 2.21 5.70
C VAL A 57 -6.87 1.29 4.64
N GLY A 58 -7.49 0.11 4.47
CA GLY A 58 -6.92 -0.96 3.65
C GLY A 58 -5.64 -1.49 4.27
N ALA A 59 -5.64 -1.66 5.59
CA ALA A 59 -4.46 -1.96 6.40
C ALA A 59 -3.82 -3.32 6.06
N GLY A 60 -4.60 -4.26 5.51
CA GLY A 60 -4.12 -5.59 5.17
C GLY A 60 -3.49 -6.30 6.36
N THR A 61 -2.27 -6.78 6.19
CA THR A 61 -1.48 -7.44 7.25
C THR A 61 -0.69 -6.48 8.15
N GLY A 62 -0.92 -5.15 8.02
CA GLY A 62 -0.35 -4.14 8.90
C GLY A 62 1.03 -3.61 8.50
N LYS A 63 1.41 -3.65 7.22
CA LYS A 63 2.72 -3.15 6.77
C LYS A 63 2.93 -1.66 7.01
N PHE A 64 1.91 -0.83 6.78
CA PHE A 64 1.98 0.60 7.11
C PHE A 64 1.60 0.84 8.57
N THR A 65 0.65 0.06 9.11
CA THR A 65 0.25 0.08 10.53
C THR A 65 1.44 -0.01 11.48
N GLN A 66 2.50 -0.77 11.12
CA GLN A 66 3.74 -0.86 11.92
C GLN A 66 4.33 0.52 12.20
N LEU A 67 4.44 1.39 11.19
CA LEU A 67 4.99 2.74 11.37
C LEU A 67 4.15 3.58 12.33
N LEU A 68 2.82 3.41 12.29
CA LEU A 68 1.90 4.14 13.17
C LEU A 68 2.02 3.66 14.62
N VAL A 69 2.10 2.35 14.82
CA VAL A 69 2.30 1.73 16.15
C VAL A 69 3.64 2.13 16.76
N ASP A 70 4.70 2.18 15.95
CA ASP A 70 6.05 2.56 16.41
C ASP A 70 6.12 4.02 16.90
N ARG A 71 5.14 4.87 16.54
CA ARG A 71 4.98 6.23 17.09
C ARG A 71 4.32 6.27 18.47
N GLY A 72 3.78 5.14 18.94
CA GLY A 72 3.06 5.07 20.21
C GLY A 72 1.65 5.69 20.15
N TRP A 73 1.07 5.81 18.95
CA TRP A 73 -0.28 6.37 18.76
C TRP A 73 -1.37 5.35 19.03
N ALA A 74 -2.58 5.83 19.28
CA ALA A 74 -3.78 5.00 19.30
C ALA A 74 -4.18 4.68 17.85
N VAL A 75 -3.97 3.43 17.44
CA VAL A 75 -4.14 2.99 16.07
C VAL A 75 -5.40 2.17 15.90
N SER A 76 -6.23 2.57 14.95
CA SER A 76 -7.30 1.75 14.38
C SER A 76 -6.91 1.32 12.96
N ALA A 77 -7.37 0.14 12.52
CA ALA A 77 -7.13 -0.40 11.20
C ALA A 77 -8.43 -0.94 10.60
N VAL A 78 -8.72 -0.58 9.35
CA VAL A 78 -9.89 -1.10 8.62
C VAL A 78 -9.45 -1.79 7.34
N ASP A 79 -10.05 -2.95 7.07
CA ASP A 79 -9.85 -3.71 5.83
C ASP A 79 -11.10 -4.57 5.56
N PRO A 80 -11.51 -4.77 4.31
CA PRO A 80 -12.62 -5.69 4.00
C PRO A 80 -12.28 -7.17 4.26
N SER A 81 -10.99 -7.52 4.39
CA SER A 81 -10.52 -8.89 4.62
C SER A 81 -10.30 -9.18 6.11
N ALA A 82 -11.21 -9.97 6.71
CA ALA A 82 -11.05 -10.44 8.08
C ALA A 82 -9.78 -11.28 8.27
N ASP A 83 -9.36 -12.04 7.27
CA ASP A 83 -8.14 -12.88 7.33
C ASP A 83 -6.88 -12.01 7.40
N MET A 84 -6.81 -10.93 6.62
CA MET A 84 -5.71 -9.97 6.67
C MET A 84 -5.65 -9.26 8.03
N LEU A 85 -6.79 -8.80 8.54
CA LEU A 85 -6.88 -8.20 9.88
C LEU A 85 -6.53 -9.20 10.98
N GLY A 86 -6.85 -10.48 10.81
CA GLY A 86 -6.42 -11.54 11.73
C GLY A 86 -4.90 -11.62 11.83
N GLN A 87 -4.17 -11.53 10.71
CA GLN A 87 -2.69 -11.46 10.72
C GLN A 87 -2.16 -10.16 11.35
N LEU A 88 -2.82 -9.05 11.09
CA LEU A 88 -2.49 -7.76 11.71
C LEU A 88 -2.64 -7.83 13.24
N THR A 89 -3.75 -8.37 13.74
CA THR A 89 -4.02 -8.50 15.18
C THR A 89 -3.00 -9.39 15.90
N LEU A 90 -2.53 -10.46 15.24
CA LEU A 90 -1.46 -11.31 15.81
C LEU A 90 -0.16 -10.54 16.03
N LYS A 91 0.17 -9.57 15.18
CA LYS A 91 1.36 -8.72 15.30
C LYS A 91 1.16 -7.54 16.26
N PHE A 92 0.00 -6.93 16.19
CA PHE A 92 -0.35 -5.71 16.90
C PHE A 92 -1.63 -5.89 17.72
N PRO A 93 -1.60 -6.63 18.86
CA PRO A 93 -2.80 -6.98 19.61
C PRO A 93 -3.53 -5.77 20.22
N ASN A 94 -2.87 -4.61 20.29
CA ASN A 94 -3.47 -3.37 20.80
C ASN A 94 -4.10 -2.49 19.72
N VAL A 95 -4.00 -2.86 18.42
CA VAL A 95 -4.64 -2.13 17.33
C VAL A 95 -6.11 -2.52 17.27
N HIS A 96 -6.99 -1.53 17.25
CA HIS A 96 -8.43 -1.75 17.08
C HIS A 96 -8.72 -2.05 15.62
N THR A 97 -9.22 -3.25 15.31
CA THR A 97 -9.50 -3.67 13.93
C THR A 97 -10.99 -3.64 13.60
N LEU A 98 -11.32 -3.15 12.41
CA LEU A 98 -12.67 -3.01 11.88
C LEU A 98 -12.76 -3.70 10.52
N VAL A 99 -13.67 -4.66 10.37
CA VAL A 99 -13.93 -5.29 9.07
C VAL A 99 -14.97 -4.47 8.33
N GLY A 100 -14.59 -3.86 7.22
CA GLY A 100 -15.51 -3.05 6.43
C GLY A 100 -14.85 -2.25 5.31
N PRO A 101 -15.66 -1.57 4.49
CA PRO A 101 -15.19 -0.69 3.43
C PRO A 101 -14.76 0.68 3.97
N ALA A 102 -13.88 1.35 3.24
CA ALA A 102 -13.44 2.72 3.57
C ALA A 102 -14.54 3.78 3.42
N GLU A 103 -15.53 3.48 2.63
CA GLU A 103 -16.67 4.34 2.29
C GLU A 103 -17.77 4.37 3.37
N ALA A 104 -17.64 3.51 4.42
CA ALA A 104 -18.60 3.44 5.53
C ALA A 104 -17.86 2.97 6.80
N LEU A 105 -17.27 3.91 7.53
CA LEU A 105 -16.48 3.65 8.73
C LEU A 105 -17.37 3.70 9.99
N ASP A 106 -17.34 2.63 10.81
CA ASP A 106 -18.00 2.62 12.10
C ASP A 106 -17.16 3.35 13.16
N LEU A 107 -16.95 4.64 12.93
CA LEU A 107 -16.19 5.53 13.79
C LEU A 107 -16.93 6.85 14.00
N ALA A 108 -16.71 7.45 15.17
CA ALA A 108 -17.33 8.73 15.51
C ALA A 108 -16.82 9.86 14.59
N MET A 109 -17.68 10.83 14.32
CA MET A 109 -17.32 12.06 13.64
C MET A 109 -16.22 12.80 14.43
N HIS A 110 -15.25 13.39 13.71
CA HIS A 110 -14.17 14.22 14.29
C HIS A 110 -13.37 13.52 15.41
N SER A 111 -13.11 12.23 15.25
CA SER A 111 -12.40 11.42 16.27
C SER A 111 -10.92 11.20 15.95
N LEU A 112 -10.47 11.42 14.71
CA LEU A 112 -9.13 11.09 14.24
C LEU A 112 -8.32 12.34 13.86
N ASP A 113 -7.00 12.27 14.05
CA ASP A 113 -6.04 13.31 13.65
C ASP A 113 -5.45 13.02 12.26
N LEU A 114 -5.28 11.72 11.93
CA LEU A 114 -4.68 11.24 10.67
C LEU A 114 -5.41 10.00 10.18
N VAL A 115 -5.70 9.98 8.89
CA VAL A 115 -6.08 8.76 8.16
C VAL A 115 -5.05 8.46 7.10
N THR A 116 -4.53 7.24 7.08
CA THR A 116 -3.57 6.76 6.07
C THR A 116 -4.21 5.71 5.18
N VAL A 117 -3.84 5.72 3.88
CA VAL A 117 -4.26 4.73 2.90
C VAL A 117 -3.03 4.31 2.11
N ALA A 118 -2.45 3.18 2.48
CA ALA A 118 -1.23 2.67 1.87
C ALA A 118 -1.54 1.55 0.87
N GLN A 119 -1.18 1.74 -0.41
CA GLN A 119 -1.43 0.79 -1.52
C GLN A 119 -2.90 0.39 -1.71
N ALA A 120 -3.86 1.12 -1.15
CA ALA A 120 -5.27 0.74 -1.19
C ALA A 120 -6.18 1.74 -1.92
N TRP A 121 -5.81 3.02 -2.02
CA TRP A 121 -6.66 4.08 -2.58
C TRP A 121 -7.24 3.78 -3.97
N HIS A 122 -6.48 3.09 -4.82
CA HIS A 122 -6.92 2.75 -6.17
C HIS A 122 -8.02 1.67 -6.22
N TRP A 123 -8.33 1.04 -5.09
CA TRP A 123 -9.45 0.09 -4.94
C TRP A 123 -10.74 0.74 -4.50
N LEU A 124 -10.68 1.96 -3.95
CA LEU A 124 -11.79 2.68 -3.36
C LEU A 124 -12.57 3.51 -4.40
N ASP A 125 -13.80 3.88 -4.06
CA ASP A 125 -14.44 5.03 -4.68
C ASP A 125 -13.86 6.30 -4.05
N PRO A 126 -13.06 7.09 -4.78
CA PRO A 126 -12.30 8.17 -4.19
C PRO A 126 -13.18 9.30 -3.63
N LEU A 127 -14.37 9.51 -4.20
CA LEU A 127 -15.27 10.57 -3.71
C LEU A 127 -16.02 10.10 -2.47
N ALA A 128 -16.58 8.90 -2.49
CA ALA A 128 -17.27 8.33 -1.32
C ALA A 128 -16.29 8.14 -0.14
N ALA A 129 -15.09 7.60 -0.39
CA ALA A 129 -14.05 7.45 0.62
C ALA A 129 -13.59 8.81 1.17
N SER A 130 -13.42 9.84 0.31
CA SER A 130 -13.07 11.19 0.77
C SER A 130 -14.13 11.77 1.70
N THR A 131 -15.40 11.66 1.36
CA THR A 131 -16.51 12.14 2.19
C THR A 131 -16.50 11.45 3.56
N GLU A 132 -16.37 10.12 3.59
CA GLU A 132 -16.37 9.36 4.83
C GLU A 132 -15.13 9.61 5.69
N ILE A 133 -13.95 9.66 5.07
CA ILE A 133 -12.70 9.97 5.77
C ILE A 133 -12.72 11.39 6.33
N SER A 134 -13.25 12.36 5.59
CA SER A 134 -13.38 13.73 6.10
C SER A 134 -14.33 13.81 7.29
N ARG A 135 -15.39 13.00 7.33
CA ARG A 135 -16.32 12.93 8.46
C ARG A 135 -15.65 12.50 9.76
N VAL A 136 -14.76 11.50 9.70
CA VAL A 136 -14.08 10.98 10.90
C VAL A 136 -12.87 11.82 11.30
N LEU A 137 -12.24 12.55 10.39
CA LEU A 137 -11.14 13.46 10.69
C LEU A 137 -11.62 14.68 11.46
N ARG A 138 -10.81 15.11 12.43
CA ARG A 138 -10.97 16.41 13.10
C ARG A 138 -10.77 17.57 12.11
N PRO A 139 -11.32 18.77 12.39
CA PRO A 139 -10.98 19.97 11.62
C PRO A 139 -9.47 20.12 11.47
N GLY A 140 -8.99 20.29 10.23
CA GLY A 140 -7.57 20.35 9.92
C GLY A 140 -6.81 19.03 9.99
N GLY A 141 -7.51 17.90 10.20
CA GLY A 141 -6.92 16.55 10.17
C GLY A 141 -6.36 16.18 8.80
N LEU A 142 -5.48 15.19 8.77
CA LEU A 142 -4.68 14.84 7.60
C LEU A 142 -5.19 13.55 6.94
N LEU A 143 -5.25 13.57 5.61
CA LEU A 143 -5.32 12.38 4.76
C LEU A 143 -3.92 12.13 4.16
N GLY A 144 -3.37 10.92 4.39
CA GLY A 144 -2.13 10.45 3.81
C GLY A 144 -2.37 9.30 2.84
N LEU A 145 -1.94 9.47 1.58
CA LEU A 145 -1.99 8.40 0.57
C LEU A 145 -0.58 7.95 0.23
N VAL A 146 -0.30 6.65 0.25
CA VAL A 146 1.07 6.12 0.12
C VAL A 146 1.13 4.98 -0.89
N TRP A 147 2.11 5.04 -1.81
CA TRP A 147 2.40 3.96 -2.76
C TRP A 147 3.89 3.65 -2.81
N ASN A 148 4.22 2.39 -2.64
CA ASN A 148 5.54 1.85 -2.99
C ASN A 148 5.56 1.42 -4.45
N GLN A 149 6.61 1.77 -5.14
CA GLN A 149 6.86 1.37 -6.52
C GLN A 149 8.31 0.92 -6.69
N LEU A 150 8.54 -0.06 -7.56
CA LEU A 150 9.89 -0.42 -7.96
C LEU A 150 10.54 0.77 -8.70
N ASP A 151 11.81 1.07 -8.39
CA ASP A 151 12.54 2.11 -9.11
C ASP A 151 12.97 1.62 -10.49
N VAL A 152 12.06 1.73 -11.44
CA VAL A 152 12.29 1.31 -12.84
C VAL A 152 13.25 2.23 -13.61
N SER A 153 13.76 3.31 -13.01
CA SER A 153 14.85 4.10 -13.57
C SER A 153 16.18 3.32 -13.56
N VAL A 154 16.28 2.29 -12.68
CA VAL A 154 17.40 1.37 -12.60
C VAL A 154 17.21 0.25 -13.64
N PRO A 155 18.11 0.07 -14.63
CA PRO A 155 17.88 -0.81 -15.78
C PRO A 155 17.52 -2.26 -15.44
N TRP A 156 18.19 -2.85 -14.44
CA TRP A 156 17.89 -4.22 -14.03
C TRP A 156 16.54 -4.34 -13.33
N VAL A 157 16.14 -3.33 -12.55
CA VAL A 157 14.83 -3.26 -11.90
C VAL A 157 13.72 -3.10 -12.94
N HIS A 158 13.94 -2.28 -13.97
CA HIS A 158 13.00 -2.14 -15.08
C HIS A 158 12.73 -3.49 -15.76
N ARG A 159 13.78 -4.26 -16.06
CA ARG A 159 13.61 -5.60 -16.64
C ARG A 159 12.92 -6.56 -15.68
N LEU A 160 13.31 -6.54 -14.40
CA LEU A 160 12.66 -7.30 -13.34
C LEU A 160 11.15 -7.00 -13.28
N ALA A 161 10.77 -5.72 -13.23
CA ALA A 161 9.38 -5.27 -13.18
C ALA A 161 8.56 -5.79 -14.36
N ARG A 162 9.15 -5.83 -15.56
CA ARG A 162 8.49 -6.41 -16.75
C ARG A 162 8.29 -7.92 -16.66
N ILE A 163 9.28 -8.66 -16.13
CA ILE A 163 9.17 -10.12 -15.93
C ILE A 163 8.09 -10.43 -14.89
N MET A 164 8.06 -9.65 -13.80
CA MET A 164 7.08 -9.79 -12.72
C MET A 164 5.67 -9.27 -13.10
N HIS A 165 5.51 -8.65 -14.28
CA HIS A 165 4.30 -7.92 -14.64
C HIS A 165 3.88 -6.93 -13.54
N ALA A 166 4.86 -6.24 -12.95
CA ALA A 166 4.62 -5.17 -12.00
C ALA A 166 4.13 -3.93 -12.76
N GLY A 167 2.85 -3.96 -13.16
CA GLY A 167 2.23 -2.93 -13.99
C GLY A 167 1.87 -1.62 -13.29
N ASP A 168 2.26 -1.49 -12.04
CA ASP A 168 1.71 -0.49 -11.11
C ASP A 168 2.61 0.75 -10.96
N VAL A 169 3.53 0.98 -11.91
CA VAL A 169 4.34 2.20 -11.88
C VAL A 169 3.49 3.37 -12.34
N HIS A 170 3.26 4.31 -11.44
CA HIS A 170 2.54 5.54 -11.76
C HIS A 170 3.30 6.33 -12.81
N LYS A 171 2.57 7.02 -13.68
CA LYS A 171 3.18 7.95 -14.62
C LYS A 171 3.76 9.14 -13.85
N PRO A 172 4.75 9.85 -14.43
CA PRO A 172 5.36 11.02 -13.79
C PRO A 172 4.37 12.14 -13.43
N ASP A 173 3.26 12.23 -14.15
CA ASP A 173 2.18 13.18 -13.95
C ASP A 173 1.01 12.64 -13.10
N PHE A 174 1.20 11.49 -12.48
CA PHE A 174 0.18 10.90 -11.62
C PHE A 174 -0.16 11.82 -10.46
N ARG A 175 -1.46 12.05 -10.25
CA ARG A 175 -2.03 12.74 -9.11
C ARG A 175 -3.29 12.00 -8.68
N PRO A 176 -3.40 11.57 -7.41
CA PRO A 176 -4.60 10.90 -6.95
C PRO A 176 -5.79 11.87 -6.94
N VAL A 177 -6.97 11.33 -7.25
CA VAL A 177 -8.22 12.06 -7.09
C VAL A 177 -8.63 11.98 -5.63
N VAL A 178 -8.92 13.13 -5.02
CA VAL A 178 -9.55 13.25 -3.70
C VAL A 178 -10.80 14.12 -3.82
N GLY A 179 -11.72 13.97 -2.90
CA GLY A 179 -12.96 14.76 -2.88
C GLY A 179 -12.73 16.22 -2.51
N PRO A 180 -13.73 17.09 -2.75
CA PRO A 180 -13.65 18.53 -2.46
C PRO A 180 -13.55 18.85 -0.97
N GLU A 181 -13.75 17.85 -0.09
CA GLU A 181 -13.58 17.96 1.36
C GLU A 181 -12.11 18.19 1.76
N PHE A 182 -11.18 17.94 0.83
CA PHE A 182 -9.74 18.04 1.04
C PHE A 182 -9.11 19.16 0.21
N ALA A 183 -8.15 19.86 0.79
CA ALA A 183 -7.35 20.90 0.12
C ALA A 183 -5.85 20.63 0.29
N GLY A 184 -5.05 21.37 -0.49
CA GLY A 184 -3.61 21.36 -0.34
C GLY A 184 -2.96 20.01 -0.67
N LEU A 185 -3.48 19.26 -1.68
CA LEU A 185 -2.88 17.98 -2.07
C LEU A 185 -1.44 18.19 -2.55
N GLU A 186 -0.50 17.72 -1.74
CA GLU A 186 0.95 17.83 -1.93
C GLU A 186 1.58 16.44 -2.05
N ALA A 187 2.72 16.35 -2.72
CA ALA A 187 3.44 15.11 -2.96
C ALA A 187 4.86 15.15 -2.42
N HIS A 188 5.35 13.99 -2.00
CA HIS A 188 6.74 13.71 -1.65
C HIS A 188 7.17 12.36 -2.22
N GLU A 189 8.46 12.21 -2.51
CA GLU A 189 9.04 10.97 -2.98
C GLU A 189 10.27 10.62 -2.12
N SER A 190 10.22 9.43 -1.51
CA SER A 190 11.34 8.85 -0.76
C SER A 190 11.94 7.69 -1.56
N ARG A 191 13.28 7.62 -1.66
CA ARG A 191 14.00 6.52 -2.29
C ARG A 191 14.67 5.65 -1.25
N TRP A 192 14.53 4.34 -1.40
CA TRP A 192 15.06 3.37 -0.46
C TRP A 192 15.29 2.02 -1.12
N THR A 193 15.90 1.09 -0.41
CA THR A 193 16.12 -0.28 -0.87
C THR A 193 15.56 -1.28 0.12
N GLN A 194 15.04 -2.39 -0.40
CA GLN A 194 14.67 -3.55 0.39
C GLN A 194 15.74 -4.63 0.18
N ASP A 195 16.28 -5.14 1.28
CA ASP A 195 17.17 -6.29 1.26
C ASP A 195 16.37 -7.57 1.10
N LEU A 196 16.62 -8.31 0.02
CA LEU A 196 15.94 -9.57 -0.33
C LEU A 196 16.95 -10.57 -0.87
N THR A 197 16.67 -11.85 -0.72
CA THR A 197 17.39 -12.89 -1.45
C THR A 197 16.76 -13.14 -2.83
N PRO A 198 17.44 -13.82 -3.78
CA PRO A 198 16.81 -14.30 -5.02
C PRO A 198 15.54 -15.10 -4.75
N GLU A 199 15.54 -15.94 -3.70
CA GLU A 199 14.40 -16.74 -3.28
C GLU A 199 13.24 -15.85 -2.82
N ASP A 200 13.51 -14.78 -2.06
CA ASP A 200 12.48 -13.81 -1.65
C ASP A 200 11.89 -13.07 -2.84
N LEU A 201 12.68 -12.78 -3.87
CA LEU A 201 12.16 -12.18 -5.12
C LEU A 201 11.24 -13.14 -5.88
N LEU A 202 11.54 -14.44 -5.89
CA LEU A 202 10.65 -15.46 -6.44
C LEU A 202 9.33 -15.53 -5.65
N GLU A 203 9.40 -15.40 -4.33
CA GLU A 203 8.20 -15.38 -3.47
C GLU A 203 7.43 -14.06 -3.62
N LEU A 204 8.12 -12.93 -3.78
CA LEU A 204 7.50 -11.63 -4.01
C LEU A 204 6.62 -11.63 -5.27
N VAL A 205 7.06 -12.27 -6.36
CA VAL A 205 6.25 -12.35 -7.58
C VAL A 205 4.99 -13.18 -7.37
N LYS A 206 5.05 -14.25 -6.56
CA LYS A 206 3.90 -15.09 -6.23
C LYS A 206 2.81 -14.34 -5.47
N SER A 207 3.18 -13.30 -4.71
CA SER A 207 2.25 -12.45 -3.97
C SER A 207 1.54 -11.38 -4.83
N ARG A 208 1.91 -11.22 -6.12
CA ARG A 208 1.34 -10.19 -6.98
C ARG A 208 0.03 -10.64 -7.63
N SER A 209 -0.90 -9.71 -7.78
CA SER A 209 -2.24 -9.97 -8.36
C SER A 209 -2.19 -10.60 -9.75
N TYR A 210 -1.22 -10.21 -10.59
CA TYR A 210 -1.03 -10.84 -11.90
C TYR A 210 -0.74 -12.34 -11.79
N TYR A 211 0.21 -12.71 -10.91
CA TYR A 211 0.58 -14.12 -10.71
C TYR A 211 -0.57 -14.93 -10.10
N LEU A 212 -1.26 -14.35 -9.11
CA LEU A 212 -2.38 -15.02 -8.43
C LEU A 212 -3.52 -15.38 -9.39
N LYS A 213 -3.77 -14.54 -10.39
CA LYS A 213 -4.81 -14.74 -11.42
C LYS A 213 -4.35 -15.52 -12.65
N ALA A 214 -3.04 -15.74 -12.79
CA ALA A 214 -2.49 -16.38 -13.97
C ALA A 214 -2.79 -17.89 -14.00
N SER A 215 -2.90 -18.45 -15.23
CA SER A 215 -2.93 -19.88 -15.42
C SER A 215 -1.60 -20.53 -15.02
N GLU A 216 -1.62 -21.84 -14.72
CA GLU A 216 -0.41 -22.58 -14.34
C GLU A 216 0.71 -22.45 -15.38
N THR A 217 0.39 -22.50 -16.65
CA THR A 217 1.36 -22.30 -17.74
C THR A 217 2.05 -20.93 -17.67
N ILE A 218 1.29 -19.87 -17.35
CA ILE A 218 1.84 -18.51 -17.20
C ILE A 218 2.69 -18.44 -15.93
N ARG A 219 2.25 -19.02 -14.82
CA ARG A 219 3.00 -19.04 -13.55
C ARG A 219 4.36 -19.71 -13.72
N VAL A 220 4.40 -20.89 -14.36
CA VAL A 220 5.65 -21.60 -14.67
C VAL A 220 6.57 -20.76 -15.53
N LYS A 221 6.04 -20.09 -16.58
CA LYS A 221 6.81 -19.21 -17.45
C LYS A 221 7.40 -18.00 -16.70
N VAL A 222 6.61 -17.36 -15.86
CA VAL A 222 7.06 -16.18 -15.08
C VAL A 222 8.17 -16.59 -14.12
N LEU A 223 8.00 -17.69 -13.36
CA LEU A 223 9.02 -18.17 -12.45
C LEU A 223 10.30 -18.61 -13.19
N GLY A 224 10.17 -19.34 -14.29
CA GLY A 224 11.33 -19.75 -15.10
C GLY A 224 12.12 -18.57 -15.64
N ASN A 225 11.43 -17.54 -16.17
CA ASN A 225 12.06 -16.32 -16.65
C ASN A 225 12.75 -15.54 -15.52
N LEU A 226 12.13 -15.48 -14.34
CA LEU A 226 12.68 -14.77 -13.18
C LEU A 226 13.90 -15.52 -12.64
N THR A 227 13.83 -16.86 -12.50
CA THR A 227 14.96 -17.69 -12.08
C THR A 227 16.17 -17.50 -13.00
N TRP A 228 15.95 -17.63 -14.32
CA TRP A 228 16.99 -17.38 -15.31
C TRP A 228 17.57 -15.97 -15.19
N TYR A 229 16.71 -14.97 -15.01
CA TYR A 229 17.14 -13.58 -14.93
C TYR A 229 18.01 -13.32 -13.70
N LEU A 230 17.62 -13.84 -12.53
CA LEU A 230 18.36 -13.64 -11.29
C LEU A 230 19.69 -14.42 -11.26
N TYR A 231 19.66 -15.71 -11.57
CA TYR A 231 20.81 -16.58 -11.37
C TYR A 231 21.77 -16.60 -12.57
N GLU A 232 21.25 -16.61 -13.80
CA GLU A 232 22.12 -16.76 -14.99
C GLU A 232 22.44 -15.41 -15.62
N HIS A 233 21.49 -14.48 -15.71
CA HIS A 233 21.72 -13.19 -16.38
C HIS A 233 22.37 -12.15 -15.45
N LEU A 234 21.91 -12.02 -14.21
CA LEU A 234 22.49 -11.13 -13.21
C LEU A 234 23.64 -11.80 -12.42
N GLY A 235 23.71 -13.13 -12.39
CA GLY A 235 24.77 -13.89 -11.76
C GLY A 235 24.68 -13.95 -10.23
N HIS A 236 23.50 -13.76 -9.64
CA HIS A 236 23.32 -13.89 -8.20
C HIS A 236 23.41 -15.33 -7.74
N HIS A 237 23.78 -15.52 -6.48
CA HIS A 237 23.85 -16.82 -5.84
C HIS A 237 22.70 -17.02 -4.84
N ALA A 238 22.36 -18.27 -4.56
CA ALA A 238 21.36 -18.61 -3.55
C ALA A 238 21.71 -18.02 -2.18
N GLY A 239 20.76 -17.35 -1.54
CA GLY A 239 20.95 -16.71 -0.23
C GLY A 239 21.75 -15.38 -0.26
N GLU A 240 22.18 -14.91 -1.42
CA GLU A 240 22.84 -13.61 -1.57
C GLU A 240 21.84 -12.48 -1.28
N THR A 241 22.28 -11.43 -0.59
CA THR A 241 21.46 -10.24 -0.37
C THR A 241 21.48 -9.32 -1.59
N ILE A 242 20.31 -9.05 -2.14
CA ILE A 242 20.05 -8.11 -3.23
C ILE A 242 19.34 -6.89 -2.66
N GLN A 243 19.89 -5.71 -2.92
CA GLN A 243 19.20 -4.45 -2.58
C GLN A 243 18.25 -4.07 -3.71
N LEU A 244 16.94 -4.33 -3.51
CA LEU A 244 15.92 -4.00 -4.49
C LEU A 244 15.48 -2.54 -4.32
N PRO A 245 15.77 -1.65 -5.31
CA PRO A 245 15.40 -0.25 -5.23
C PRO A 245 13.89 -0.02 -5.36
N TYR A 246 13.39 0.80 -4.44
CA TYR A 246 12.03 1.31 -4.43
C TYR A 246 12.01 2.83 -4.37
N PHE A 247 10.90 3.42 -4.81
CA PHE A 247 10.52 4.74 -4.38
C PHE A 247 9.10 4.70 -3.80
N THR A 248 8.87 5.53 -2.80
CA THR A 248 7.58 5.69 -2.14
C THR A 248 7.02 7.04 -2.49
N GLN A 249 5.89 7.07 -3.19
CA GLN A 249 5.12 8.29 -3.39
C GLN A 249 4.17 8.48 -2.22
N THR A 250 4.27 9.61 -1.58
CA THR A 250 3.45 10.02 -0.46
C THR A 250 2.70 11.28 -0.82
N TRP A 251 1.39 11.29 -0.58
CA TRP A 251 0.53 12.45 -0.79
C TRP A 251 -0.17 12.79 0.52
N ARG A 252 -0.29 14.07 0.83
CA ARG A 252 -1.08 14.55 1.96
C ARG A 252 -2.08 15.59 1.51
N ALA A 253 -3.19 15.66 2.20
CA ALA A 253 -4.20 16.70 2.07
C ALA A 253 -4.84 16.99 3.43
N HIS A 254 -5.30 18.23 3.62
CA HIS A 254 -5.98 18.65 4.85
C HIS A 254 -7.48 18.70 4.65
N THR A 255 -8.26 18.35 5.70
CA THR A 255 -9.70 18.58 5.65
C THR A 255 -9.99 20.07 5.60
N GLN A 256 -10.98 20.48 4.79
CA GLN A 256 -11.49 21.85 4.72
C GLN A 256 -12.61 22.14 5.73
N ILE A 257 -13.00 21.12 6.51
CA ILE A 257 -14.06 21.27 7.52
C ILE A 257 -13.53 22.15 8.65
N ALA A 258 -14.23 23.24 8.90
CA ALA A 258 -13.95 24.20 9.96
C ALA A 258 -14.61 23.76 11.29
#